data_f180433fe4c22853149b556f830df6e7
#
_entry.id   f180433fe4c22853149b556f830df6e7
#
_cell.length_a   1.000
_cell.length_b   1.000
_cell.length_c   1.000
_cell.angle_alpha   90.00
_cell.angle_beta   90.00
_cell.angle_gamma   90.00
#
_symmetry.space_group_name_H-M   'P 1'
#
loop_
_entity.id
_entity.type
_entity.pdbx_description
1 polymer ?
#
loop_
_entity_poly.entity_id
_entity_poly.type
_entity_poly.pdbx_seq_one_letter_code
_entity_poly.pdbx_strand_id
1 'polypeptide(L)'
;MSQNRNTLINKFVGNLSNSIVHKILERAIQDEILSNRYTKEIRNSFEIAKIYREKINPINSTLPLKDIQEIKDKISKKVKMELRSRISLGYKNIDLSLVETEINDVLEELKVI
;
A
#
# COMPACT_ATOMS: atom_id res chain seq x y z
N MET A 1 -0.60 -20.13 17.55
CA MET A 1 -2.00 -19.74 17.26
C MET A 1 -2.07 -19.03 15.92
N SER A 2 -2.95 -19.44 15.04
CA SER A 2 -3.10 -18.76 13.76
C SER A 2 -3.82 -17.43 13.94
N GLN A 3 -3.39 -16.42 13.20
CA GLN A 3 -4.07 -15.12 13.19
C GLN A 3 -5.41 -15.26 12.47
N ASN A 4 -6.41 -14.53 12.94
CA ASN A 4 -7.70 -14.53 12.25
C ASN A 4 -7.60 -13.73 10.94
N ARG A 5 -8.57 -13.94 10.05
CA ARG A 5 -8.58 -13.34 8.73
C ARG A 5 -8.55 -11.82 8.77
N ASN A 6 -9.32 -11.20 9.68
CA ASN A 6 -9.37 -9.74 9.80
C ASN A 6 -8.02 -9.16 10.20
N THR A 7 -7.30 -9.82 11.09
CA THR A 7 -5.97 -9.41 11.50
C THR A 7 -5.00 -9.47 10.32
N LEU A 8 -5.05 -10.55 9.54
CA LEU A 8 -4.20 -10.71 8.36
C LEU A 8 -4.49 -9.62 7.31
N ILE A 9 -5.76 -9.35 7.06
CA ILE A 9 -6.17 -8.30 6.12
C ILE A 9 -5.69 -6.93 6.60
N ASN A 10 -5.85 -6.62 7.89
CA ASN A 10 -5.43 -5.34 8.43
C ASN A 10 -3.92 -5.14 8.35
N LYS A 11 -3.14 -6.18 8.60
CA LYS A 11 -1.68 -6.12 8.47
C LYS A 11 -1.25 -5.99 7.01
N PHE A 12 -1.93 -6.69 6.12
CA PHE A 12 -1.72 -6.56 4.69
C PHE A 12 -1.99 -5.12 4.23
N VAL A 13 -3.16 -4.58 4.59
CA VAL A 13 -3.55 -3.21 4.26
C VAL A 13 -2.55 -2.19 4.81
N GLY A 14 -2.15 -2.33 6.07
CA GLY A 14 -1.22 -1.39 6.70
C GLY A 14 0.13 -1.34 6.00
N ASN A 15 0.71 -2.49 5.73
CA ASN A 15 2.02 -2.55 5.06
C ASN A 15 1.94 -2.12 3.60
N LEU A 16 0.91 -2.53 2.88
CA LEU A 16 0.76 -2.14 1.49
C LEU A 16 0.50 -0.64 1.36
N SER A 17 -0.32 -0.08 2.23
CA SER A 17 -0.58 1.37 2.28
C SER A 17 0.71 2.15 2.49
N ASN A 18 1.56 1.70 3.42
CA ASN A 18 2.85 2.33 3.69
C ASN A 18 3.74 2.31 2.43
N SER A 19 3.78 1.18 1.73
CA SER A 19 4.54 1.05 0.49
C SER A 19 4.05 2.03 -0.58
N ILE A 20 2.75 2.15 -0.76
CA ILE A 20 2.15 3.05 -1.74
C ILE A 20 2.41 4.52 -1.40
N VAL A 21 2.23 4.89 -0.13
CA VAL A 21 2.53 6.27 0.33
C VAL A 21 3.96 6.64 -0.02
N HIS A 22 4.92 5.81 0.34
CA HIS A 22 6.33 6.11 0.09
C HIS A 22 6.67 6.13 -1.39
N LYS A 23 6.00 5.30 -2.20
CA LYS A 23 6.17 5.31 -3.66
C LYS A 23 5.71 6.63 -4.27
N ILE A 24 4.58 7.15 -3.82
CA ILE A 24 4.06 8.44 -4.30
C ILE A 24 4.95 9.59 -3.81
N LEU A 25 5.40 9.53 -2.55
CA LEU A 25 6.31 10.54 -2.00
C LEU A 25 7.66 10.53 -2.73
N GLU A 26 8.17 9.36 -3.06
CA GLU A 26 9.45 9.22 -3.78
C GLU A 26 9.38 9.92 -5.14
N ARG A 27 8.27 9.80 -5.85
CA ARG A 27 8.07 10.48 -7.13
C ARG A 27 8.01 12.00 -7.00
N ALA A 28 7.58 12.49 -5.84
CA ALA A 28 7.45 13.94 -5.59
C ALA A 28 8.75 14.59 -5.14
N ILE A 29 9.75 13.80 -4.77
CA ILE A 29 10.99 14.27 -4.15
C ILE A 29 12.10 14.39 -5.18
N GLN A 30 12.93 15.44 -5.02
CA GLN A 30 14.11 15.66 -5.85
C GLN A 30 15.41 15.42 -5.07
N ASP A 31 15.34 15.00 -3.82
CA ASP A 31 16.47 14.74 -2.94
C ASP A 31 16.87 13.27 -3.04
N GLU A 32 18.08 12.99 -3.52
CA GLU A 32 18.55 11.62 -3.72
C GLU A 32 18.65 10.80 -2.43
N ILE A 33 19.03 11.44 -1.32
CA ILE A 33 19.17 10.72 -0.04
C ILE A 33 17.82 10.27 0.47
N LEU A 34 16.81 11.15 0.42
CA LEU A 34 15.45 10.81 0.80
C LEU A 34 14.82 9.81 -0.16
N SER A 35 15.09 9.97 -1.46
CA SER A 35 14.62 9.03 -2.48
C SER A 35 15.13 7.62 -2.21
N ASN A 36 16.41 7.47 -1.85
CA ASN A 36 17.00 6.18 -1.52
C ASN A 36 16.36 5.57 -0.26
N ARG A 37 16.08 6.39 0.75
CA ARG A 37 15.37 5.92 1.96
C ARG A 37 13.97 5.43 1.63
N TYR A 38 13.24 6.17 0.81
CA TYR A 38 11.90 5.79 0.40
C TYR A 38 11.92 4.51 -0.43
N THR A 39 12.90 4.33 -1.30
CA THR A 39 13.05 3.10 -2.08
C THR A 39 13.19 1.88 -1.19
N LYS A 40 13.98 1.97 -0.12
CA LYS A 40 14.14 0.88 0.85
C LYS A 40 12.84 0.62 1.60
N GLU A 41 12.17 1.68 2.03
CA GLU A 41 10.89 1.58 2.75
C GLU A 41 9.81 0.95 1.89
N ILE A 42 9.74 1.35 0.62
CA ILE A 42 8.80 0.77 -0.35
C ILE A 42 9.03 -0.72 -0.47
N ARG A 43 10.27 -1.14 -0.65
CA ARG A 43 10.62 -2.57 -0.79
C ARG A 43 10.28 -3.36 0.46
N ASN A 44 10.71 -2.87 1.62
CA ASN A 44 10.50 -3.57 2.89
C ASN A 44 9.02 -3.73 3.20
N SER A 45 8.24 -2.66 3.06
CA SER A 45 6.79 -2.69 3.31
C SER A 45 6.09 -3.61 2.32
N PHE A 46 6.50 -3.60 1.05
CA PHE A 46 5.92 -4.45 0.03
C PHE A 46 6.20 -5.93 0.31
N GLU A 47 7.42 -6.28 0.71
CA GLU A 47 7.78 -7.66 1.03
C GLU A 47 6.99 -8.18 2.24
N ILE A 48 6.79 -7.34 3.26
CA ILE A 48 5.96 -7.70 4.41
C ILE A 48 4.50 -7.90 3.98
N ALA A 49 3.97 -6.98 3.16
CA ALA A 49 2.61 -7.10 2.64
C ALA A 49 2.43 -8.40 1.86
N LYS A 50 3.42 -8.78 1.06
CA LYS A 50 3.40 -10.02 0.28
C LYS A 50 3.30 -11.25 1.19
N ILE A 51 4.02 -11.27 2.31
CA ILE A 51 3.94 -12.35 3.30
C ILE A 51 2.51 -12.48 3.82
N TYR A 52 1.88 -11.37 4.21
CA TYR A 52 0.49 -11.40 4.70
C TYR A 52 -0.49 -11.78 3.60
N ARG A 53 -0.25 -11.35 2.35
CA ARG A 53 -1.09 -11.76 1.22
C ARG A 53 -1.14 -13.27 1.08
N GLU A 54 0.01 -13.93 1.18
CA GLU A 54 0.11 -15.38 1.07
C GLU A 54 -0.60 -16.12 2.21
N LYS A 55 -0.68 -15.49 3.38
CA LYS A 55 -1.37 -16.06 4.54
C LYS A 55 -2.89 -15.96 4.47
N ILE A 56 -3.42 -15.05 3.66
CA ILE A 56 -4.88 -14.86 3.56
C ILE A 56 -5.53 -16.02 2.79
N ASN A 57 -4.99 -16.36 1.62
CA ASN A 57 -5.39 -17.53 0.85
C ASN A 57 -4.27 -17.89 -0.15
N PRO A 58 -4.36 -19.04 -0.83
CA PRO A 58 -3.33 -19.40 -1.80
C PRO A 58 -3.14 -18.33 -2.87
N ILE A 59 -1.88 -18.00 -3.18
CA ILE A 59 -1.52 -16.90 -4.06
C ILE A 59 -2.00 -17.05 -5.50
N ASN A 60 -2.32 -18.28 -5.92
CA ASN A 60 -2.85 -18.53 -7.25
C ASN A 60 -4.38 -18.31 -7.34
N SER A 61 -5.00 -17.88 -6.27
CA SER A 61 -6.44 -17.59 -6.19
C SER A 61 -6.65 -16.14 -5.83
N THR A 62 -7.48 -15.43 -6.59
CA THR A 62 -7.88 -14.06 -6.22
C THR A 62 -8.78 -14.11 -4.98
N LEU A 63 -8.93 -12.98 -4.31
CA LEU A 63 -9.77 -12.88 -3.13
C LEU A 63 -11.25 -12.72 -3.53
N PRO A 64 -12.19 -13.08 -2.64
CA PRO A 64 -13.60 -12.81 -2.88
C PRO A 64 -13.84 -11.31 -3.10
N LEU A 65 -14.83 -10.97 -3.90
CA LEU A 65 -15.15 -9.58 -4.26
C LEU A 65 -15.35 -8.69 -3.03
N LYS A 66 -15.99 -9.21 -2.00
CA LYS A 66 -16.22 -8.49 -0.74
C LYS A 66 -14.89 -8.08 -0.10
N ASP A 67 -13.92 -8.99 -0.06
CA ASP A 67 -12.61 -8.72 0.52
C ASP A 67 -11.83 -7.71 -0.33
N ILE A 68 -11.92 -7.84 -1.66
CA ILE A 68 -11.27 -6.92 -2.59
C ILE A 68 -11.76 -5.49 -2.35
N GLN A 69 -13.08 -5.30 -2.24
CA GLN A 69 -13.66 -4.00 -1.99
C GLN A 69 -13.24 -3.41 -0.66
N GLU A 70 -13.27 -4.23 0.39
CA GLU A 70 -12.84 -3.81 1.72
C GLU A 70 -11.37 -3.39 1.72
N ILE A 71 -10.52 -4.17 1.09
CA ILE A 71 -9.09 -3.89 1.00
C ILE A 71 -8.84 -2.58 0.23
N LYS A 72 -9.46 -2.43 -0.93
CA LYS A 72 -9.33 -1.21 -1.74
C LYS A 72 -9.76 0.03 -0.96
N ASP A 73 -10.90 -0.03 -0.31
CA ASP A 73 -11.43 1.10 0.45
C ASP A 73 -10.51 1.48 1.60
N LYS A 74 -10.03 0.49 2.34
CA LYS A 74 -9.12 0.72 3.48
C LYS A 74 -7.79 1.31 3.05
N ILE A 75 -7.20 0.77 1.98
CA ILE A 75 -5.93 1.28 1.46
C ILE A 75 -6.09 2.70 0.94
N SER A 76 -7.13 2.95 0.13
CA SER A 76 -7.40 4.28 -0.41
C SER A 76 -7.53 5.32 0.70
N LYS A 77 -8.29 4.99 1.73
CA LYS A 77 -8.51 5.87 2.88
C LYS A 77 -7.20 6.18 3.62
N LYS A 78 -6.42 5.14 3.93
CA LYS A 78 -5.15 5.30 4.65
C LYS A 78 -4.14 6.10 3.84
N VAL A 79 -3.98 5.78 2.56
CA VAL A 79 -3.02 6.45 1.68
C VAL A 79 -3.38 7.91 1.51
N LYS A 80 -4.64 8.21 1.21
CA LYS A 80 -5.09 9.59 1.03
C LYS A 80 -4.95 10.42 2.30
N MET A 81 -5.28 9.83 3.45
CA MET A 81 -5.14 10.50 4.74
C MET A 81 -3.68 10.87 5.00
N GLU A 82 -2.77 9.92 4.79
CA GLU A 82 -1.34 10.14 5.02
C GLU A 82 -0.77 11.19 4.06
N LEU A 83 -1.13 11.11 2.77
CA LEU A 83 -0.66 12.08 1.78
C LEU A 83 -1.19 13.49 2.06
N ARG A 84 -2.46 13.61 2.46
CA ARG A 84 -3.04 14.91 2.84
C ARG A 84 -2.35 15.50 4.07
N SER A 85 -1.97 14.66 5.03
CA SER A 85 -1.18 15.08 6.18
C SER A 85 0.15 15.67 5.74
N ARG A 86 0.84 15.01 4.81
CA ARG A 86 2.12 15.51 4.27
C ARG A 86 1.95 16.83 3.51
N ILE A 87 0.87 16.96 2.75
CA ILE A 87 0.55 18.21 2.06
C ILE A 87 0.36 19.34 3.08
N SER A 88 -0.35 19.06 4.17
CA SER A 88 -0.56 20.03 5.26
C SER A 88 0.75 20.47 5.91
N LEU A 89 1.75 19.59 5.92
CA LEU A 89 3.08 19.89 6.46
C LEU A 89 3.98 20.64 5.48
N GLY A 90 3.48 20.94 4.27
CA GLY A 90 4.23 21.72 3.29
C GLY A 90 4.88 20.90 2.18
N TYR A 91 4.67 19.58 2.13
CA TYR A 91 5.18 18.74 1.05
C TYR A 91 4.53 19.16 -0.27
N LYS A 92 5.35 19.31 -1.32
CA LYS A 92 4.90 19.75 -2.65
C LYS A 92 4.96 18.60 -3.66
N ASN A 93 4.25 18.78 -4.77
CA ASN A 93 4.28 17.85 -5.91
C ASN A 93 3.69 16.48 -5.62
N ILE A 94 2.90 16.34 -4.55
CA ILE A 94 2.18 15.11 -4.25
C ILE A 94 0.93 15.08 -5.12
N ASP A 95 0.80 14.06 -5.97
CA ASP A 95 -0.31 13.90 -6.89
C ASP A 95 -1.28 12.84 -6.37
N LEU A 96 -2.38 13.29 -5.78
CA LEU A 96 -3.40 12.40 -5.24
C LEU A 96 -4.12 11.58 -6.31
N SER A 97 -4.07 12.01 -7.57
CA SER A 97 -4.69 11.26 -8.66
C SER A 97 -3.99 9.93 -8.96
N LEU A 98 -2.75 9.74 -8.48
CA LEU A 98 -2.00 8.51 -8.64
C LEU A 98 -2.47 7.40 -7.70
N VAL A 99 -3.20 7.72 -6.64
CA VAL A 99 -3.53 6.77 -5.57
C VAL A 99 -4.28 5.55 -6.10
N GLU A 100 -5.36 5.76 -6.83
CA GLU A 100 -6.19 4.65 -7.32
C GLU A 100 -5.43 3.76 -8.30
N THR A 101 -4.65 4.35 -9.20
CA THR A 101 -3.83 3.61 -10.16
C THR A 101 -2.80 2.75 -9.45
N GLU A 102 -2.09 3.32 -8.47
CA GLU A 102 -1.08 2.59 -7.70
C GLU A 102 -1.69 1.44 -6.90
N ILE A 103 -2.88 1.66 -6.32
CA ILE A 103 -3.58 0.60 -5.59
C ILE A 103 -3.91 -0.55 -6.52
N ASN A 104 -4.50 -0.26 -7.67
CA ASN A 104 -4.87 -1.31 -8.63
C ASN A 104 -3.66 -2.08 -9.12
N ASP A 105 -2.57 -1.38 -9.44
CA ASP A 105 -1.35 -2.01 -9.94
C ASP A 105 -0.77 -2.99 -8.91
N VAL A 106 -0.65 -2.59 -7.65
CA VAL A 106 -0.07 -3.47 -6.63
C VAL A 106 -1.01 -4.62 -6.26
N LEU A 107 -2.31 -4.40 -6.24
CA LEU A 107 -3.26 -5.48 -5.97
C LEU A 107 -3.27 -6.52 -7.09
N GLU A 108 -3.10 -6.09 -8.32
CA GLU A 108 -2.95 -6.98 -9.46
C GLU A 108 -1.66 -7.78 -9.37
N GLU A 109 -0.56 -7.12 -9.05
CA GLU A 109 0.75 -7.76 -8.86
C GLU A 109 0.73 -8.82 -7.77
N LEU A 110 0.01 -8.55 -6.67
CA LEU A 110 -0.10 -9.46 -5.53
C LEU A 110 -1.24 -10.48 -5.68
N LYS A 111 -1.89 -10.50 -6.83
CA LYS A 111 -2.97 -11.45 -7.12
C LYS A 111 -4.16 -11.36 -6.18
N VAL A 112 -4.47 -10.14 -5.74
CA VAL A 112 -5.70 -9.86 -5.00
C VAL A 112 -6.86 -9.75 -5.99
N ILE A 113 -6.58 -9.15 -7.15
CA ILE A 113 -7.56 -8.98 -8.22
C ILE A 113 -7.09 -9.62 -9.52
#